data_e05a43bdb895dbaf006b1b21e7485664
#
_entry.id   e05a43bdb895dbaf006b1b21e7485664
#
_cell.length_a   1.000
_cell.length_b   1.000
_cell.length_c   1.000
_cell.angle_alpha   90.00
_cell.angle_beta   90.00
_cell.angle_gamma   90.00
#
_symmetry.space_group_name_H-M   'P 1'
#
loop_
_entity.id
_entity.type
_entity.pdbx_description
1 polymer ?
#
loop_
_entity_poly.entity_id
_entity_poly.type
_entity_poly.pdbx_seq_one_letter_code
_entity_poly.pdbx_strand_id
1 'polypeptide(L)'
;MFKLRSISPNFFDKCIERKVEIKRFDKLPKLDNTYLLFLTKYQEIEVIPDIFLFGYETTLNKNKYLECNYTEISRYFWNIGRTGQGDEWFLSKIDNIIFYYDHDAGEYTRAGFKTLEINFSQFIQLALLCQDLEHLLDEGRGLADDIKNIFVNSVNSISCNLFNAYPFKYF
;
A
#
# COMPACT_ATOMS: atom_id res chain seq x y z
N MET A 1 -5.63 18.19 12.03
CA MET A 1 -5.45 18.04 10.59
C MET A 1 -4.50 16.86 10.42
N PHE A 2 -3.63 16.68 9.53
CA PHE A 2 -2.81 15.49 9.27
C PHE A 2 -2.02 14.98 10.48
N LYS A 3 -2.46 13.87 11.09
CA LYS A 3 -1.80 13.25 12.25
C LYS A 3 -1.65 11.75 12.03
N LEU A 4 -0.52 11.20 12.42
CA LEU A 4 -0.35 9.76 12.50
C LEU A 4 -1.35 9.18 13.50
N ARG A 5 -1.96 8.06 13.14
CA ARG A 5 -3.03 7.41 13.90
C ARG A 5 -2.67 5.96 14.17
N SER A 6 -3.17 5.39 15.25
CA SER A 6 -3.13 3.94 15.40
C SER A 6 -3.85 3.27 14.23
N ILE A 7 -3.27 2.23 13.64
CA ILE A 7 -3.90 1.46 12.56
C ILE A 7 -5.20 0.82 13.05
N SER A 8 -5.20 0.26 14.25
CA SER A 8 -6.42 -0.10 14.96
C SER A 8 -6.73 1.02 15.98
N PRO A 9 -7.94 1.63 15.98
CA PRO A 9 -9.11 1.27 15.16
C PRO A 9 -9.21 1.97 13.78
N ASN A 10 -8.33 2.91 13.45
CA ASN A 10 -8.54 3.85 12.33
C ASN A 10 -8.55 3.22 10.92
N PHE A 11 -7.89 2.07 10.76
CA PHE A 11 -7.89 1.32 9.51
C PHE A 11 -8.71 0.04 9.62
N PHE A 12 -8.39 -0.85 10.55
CA PHE A 12 -9.05 -2.15 10.63
C PHE A 12 -10.56 -2.07 10.90
N ASP A 13 -11.02 -1.08 11.67
CA ASP A 13 -12.46 -0.89 11.92
C ASP A 13 -13.25 -0.47 10.67
N LYS A 14 -12.55 0.04 9.64
CA LYS A 14 -13.15 0.34 8.33
C LYS A 14 -13.16 -0.85 7.38
N CYS A 15 -12.37 -1.88 7.66
CA CYS A 15 -12.25 -3.07 6.83
C CYS A 15 -13.44 -4.01 7.08
N ILE A 16 -13.95 -4.59 6.01
CA ILE A 16 -15.00 -5.63 6.11
C ILE A 16 -14.32 -6.95 6.46
N GLU A 17 -14.75 -7.56 7.56
CA GLU A 17 -14.23 -8.88 7.94
C GLU A 17 -14.64 -9.94 6.94
N ARG A 18 -13.79 -10.94 6.77
CA ARG A 18 -14.11 -12.14 6.00
C ARG A 18 -15.12 -12.99 6.75
N LYS A 19 -16.04 -13.63 6.01
CA LYS A 19 -16.96 -14.61 6.59
C LYS A 19 -16.25 -15.78 7.26
N VAL A 20 -15.07 -16.14 6.72
CA VAL A 20 -14.22 -17.21 7.24
C VAL A 20 -12.78 -16.71 7.29
N GLU A 21 -12.21 -16.68 8.48
CA GLU A 21 -10.79 -16.32 8.70
C GLU A 21 -9.87 -17.40 8.14
N ILE A 22 -8.79 -16.99 7.50
CA ILE A 22 -7.76 -17.92 7.01
C ILE A 22 -6.85 -18.32 8.18
N LYS A 23 -6.88 -19.60 8.53
CA LYS A 23 -6.08 -20.16 9.64
C LYS A 23 -4.80 -20.87 9.19
N ARG A 24 -4.66 -21.15 7.90
CA ARG A 24 -3.48 -21.81 7.34
C ARG A 24 -2.67 -20.85 6.51
N PHE A 25 -1.39 -20.75 6.84
CA PHE A 25 -0.44 -19.81 6.23
C PHE A 25 0.57 -20.50 5.30
N ASP A 26 0.41 -21.81 5.06
CA ASP A 26 1.28 -22.64 4.24
C ASP A 26 1.45 -22.17 2.79
N LYS A 27 0.50 -21.38 2.30
CA LYS A 27 0.54 -20.76 0.97
C LYS A 27 1.12 -19.34 0.96
N LEU A 28 1.42 -18.79 2.12
CA LEU A 28 1.92 -17.43 2.25
C LEU A 28 3.42 -17.47 2.59
N PRO A 29 4.24 -16.60 1.97
CA PRO A 29 5.61 -16.42 2.43
C PRO A 29 5.63 -15.74 3.81
N LYS A 30 6.82 -15.69 4.43
CA LYS A 30 7.00 -14.94 5.67
C LYS A 30 6.97 -13.44 5.34
N LEU A 31 5.89 -12.76 5.75
CA LEU A 31 5.63 -11.36 5.48
C LEU A 31 5.37 -10.58 6.77
N ASP A 32 5.23 -9.27 6.65
CA ASP A 32 4.84 -8.36 7.74
C ASP A 32 3.58 -8.83 8.46
N ASN A 33 3.62 -8.85 9.80
CA ASN A 33 2.51 -9.37 10.61
C ASN A 33 1.22 -8.55 10.48
N THR A 34 1.32 -7.23 10.29
CA THR A 34 0.16 -6.35 10.10
C THR A 34 -0.50 -6.63 8.76
N TYR A 35 0.32 -6.86 7.71
CA TYR A 35 -0.19 -7.27 6.41
C TYR A 35 -0.85 -8.66 6.48
N LEU A 36 -0.23 -9.63 7.14
CA LEU A 36 -0.82 -10.96 7.31
C LEU A 36 -2.14 -10.91 8.08
N LEU A 37 -2.24 -10.08 9.12
CA LEU A 37 -3.49 -9.84 9.84
C LEU A 37 -4.58 -9.32 8.90
N PHE A 38 -4.26 -8.30 8.08
CA PHE A 38 -5.18 -7.77 7.07
C PHE A 38 -5.62 -8.87 6.11
N LEU A 39 -4.67 -9.54 5.46
CA LEU A 39 -4.93 -10.51 4.40
C LEU A 39 -5.79 -11.70 4.87
N THR A 40 -5.64 -12.13 6.12
CA THR A 40 -6.28 -13.34 6.63
C THR A 40 -7.63 -13.09 7.28
N LYS A 41 -7.88 -11.88 7.77
CA LYS A 41 -9.12 -11.53 8.48
C LYS A 41 -10.07 -10.65 7.68
N TYR A 42 -9.54 -9.83 6.76
CA TYR A 42 -10.35 -8.82 6.09
C TYR A 42 -10.47 -9.08 4.58
N GLN A 43 -11.48 -8.45 3.98
CA GLN A 43 -11.69 -8.44 2.54
C GLN A 43 -10.79 -7.38 1.89
N GLU A 44 -10.74 -7.36 0.56
CA GLU A 44 -10.09 -6.30 -0.20
C GLU A 44 -10.70 -4.94 0.09
N ILE A 45 -9.90 -3.88 0.00
CA ILE A 45 -10.34 -2.53 0.31
C ILE A 45 -9.63 -1.50 -0.58
N GLU A 46 -10.38 -0.56 -1.11
CA GLU A 46 -9.86 0.69 -1.62
C GLU A 46 -9.75 1.68 -0.46
N VAL A 47 -8.52 2.04 -0.08
CA VAL A 47 -8.28 3.03 0.97
C VAL A 47 -8.37 4.43 0.38
N ILE A 48 -7.76 4.60 -0.78
CA ILE A 48 -7.81 5.76 -1.69
C ILE A 48 -7.65 5.23 -3.12
N PRO A 49 -7.96 6.00 -4.19
CA PRO A 49 -7.81 5.55 -5.57
C PRO A 49 -6.42 5.01 -5.93
N ASP A 50 -5.38 5.57 -5.32
CA ASP A 50 -3.99 5.15 -5.53
C ASP A 50 -3.60 3.91 -4.71
N ILE A 51 -4.42 3.47 -3.73
CA ILE A 51 -4.11 2.34 -2.86
C ILE A 51 -5.34 1.45 -2.69
N PHE A 52 -5.43 0.43 -3.55
CA PHE A 52 -6.35 -0.68 -3.45
C PHE A 52 -5.61 -1.92 -2.97
N LEU A 53 -5.93 -2.43 -1.79
CA LEU A 53 -5.33 -3.63 -1.21
C LEU A 53 -6.13 -4.87 -1.60
N PHE A 54 -5.46 -5.87 -2.12
CA PHE A 54 -6.07 -7.13 -2.52
C PHE A 54 -6.49 -7.99 -1.32
N GLY A 55 -7.64 -8.65 -1.44
CA GLY A 55 -8.04 -9.74 -0.56
C GLY A 55 -7.22 -11.02 -0.81
N TYR A 56 -7.41 -12.02 0.04
CA TYR A 56 -6.62 -13.25 0.06
C TYR A 56 -6.59 -13.98 -1.30
N GLU A 57 -7.75 -14.19 -1.90
CA GLU A 57 -7.88 -14.95 -3.15
C GLU A 57 -7.21 -14.21 -4.33
N THR A 58 -7.46 -12.91 -4.44
CA THR A 58 -6.86 -12.06 -5.47
C THR A 58 -5.34 -12.04 -5.32
N THR A 59 -4.85 -11.86 -4.08
CA THR A 59 -3.42 -11.89 -3.77
C THR A 59 -2.77 -13.20 -4.18
N LEU A 60 -3.36 -14.35 -3.83
CA LEU A 60 -2.80 -15.65 -4.22
C LEU A 60 -2.75 -15.83 -5.73
N ASN A 61 -3.80 -15.44 -6.44
CA ASN A 61 -3.87 -15.55 -7.91
C ASN A 61 -2.82 -14.68 -8.59
N LYS A 62 -2.67 -13.42 -8.15
CA LYS A 62 -1.65 -12.50 -8.66
C LYS A 62 -0.24 -13.03 -8.44
N ASN A 63 0.05 -13.51 -7.25
CA ASN A 63 1.38 -14.02 -6.93
C ASN A 63 1.69 -15.37 -7.58
N LYS A 64 0.69 -16.22 -7.81
CA LYS A 64 0.84 -17.42 -8.63
C LYS A 64 1.16 -17.06 -10.08
N TYR A 65 0.52 -16.05 -10.64
CA TYR A 65 0.85 -15.55 -11.97
C TYR A 65 2.31 -15.06 -12.06
N LEU A 66 2.78 -14.30 -11.07
CA LEU A 66 4.18 -13.87 -10.98
C LEU A 66 5.14 -15.06 -10.88
N GLU A 67 4.80 -16.07 -10.08
CA GLU A 67 5.62 -17.28 -9.93
C GLU A 67 5.77 -18.04 -11.25
N CYS A 68 4.69 -18.14 -12.01
CA CYS A 68 4.68 -18.88 -13.28
C CYS A 68 5.36 -18.12 -14.42
N ASN A 69 5.22 -16.80 -14.49
CA ASN A 69 5.66 -16.01 -15.64
C ASN A 69 6.90 -15.15 -15.37
N TYR A 70 7.15 -14.80 -14.11
CA TYR A 70 8.23 -13.91 -13.68
C TYR A 70 8.91 -14.46 -12.42
N THR A 71 9.44 -15.68 -12.52
CA THR A 71 10.00 -16.44 -11.39
C THR A 71 11.07 -15.67 -10.63
N GLU A 72 11.92 -14.89 -11.30
CA GLU A 72 12.93 -14.08 -10.63
C GLU A 72 12.29 -12.98 -9.77
N ILE A 73 11.31 -12.28 -10.30
CA ILE A 73 10.58 -11.23 -9.58
C ILE A 73 9.85 -11.83 -8.37
N SER A 74 9.17 -12.95 -8.56
CA SER A 74 8.40 -13.63 -7.51
C SER A 74 9.26 -14.10 -6.34
N ARG A 75 10.57 -14.28 -6.51
CA ARG A 75 11.49 -14.62 -5.40
C ARG A 75 11.65 -13.49 -4.39
N TYR A 76 11.56 -12.24 -4.86
CA TYR A 76 11.83 -11.04 -4.07
C TYR A 76 10.58 -10.27 -3.67
N PHE A 77 9.55 -10.30 -4.50
CA PHE A 77 8.39 -9.44 -4.36
C PHE A 77 7.09 -10.24 -4.23
N TRP A 78 6.18 -9.70 -3.44
CA TRP A 78 4.84 -10.19 -3.22
C TRP A 78 3.84 -9.09 -3.56
N ASN A 79 3.02 -9.29 -4.58
CA ASN A 79 2.02 -8.30 -5.00
C ASN A 79 0.90 -8.23 -3.96
N ILE A 80 0.65 -7.04 -3.42
CA ILE A 80 -0.30 -6.77 -2.33
C ILE A 80 -1.48 -5.91 -2.77
N GLY A 81 -1.38 -5.22 -3.91
CA GLY A 81 -2.39 -4.26 -4.30
C GLY A 81 -2.11 -3.60 -5.64
N ARG A 82 -2.96 -2.64 -5.97
CA ARG A 82 -2.85 -1.86 -7.21
C ARG A 82 -3.31 -0.42 -6.99
N THR A 83 -3.08 0.42 -8.00
CA THR A 83 -3.73 1.72 -8.15
C THR A 83 -4.96 1.63 -9.04
N GLY A 84 -5.77 2.67 -9.07
CA GLY A 84 -6.88 2.81 -10.02
C GLY A 84 -6.42 2.91 -11.48
N GLN A 85 -5.17 3.30 -11.74
CA GLN A 85 -4.58 3.42 -13.07
C GLN A 85 -3.92 2.12 -13.56
N GLY A 86 -3.76 1.12 -12.67
CA GLY A 86 -3.21 -0.19 -13.03
C GLY A 86 -1.79 -0.44 -12.55
N ASP A 87 -1.13 0.55 -11.94
CA ASP A 87 0.16 0.33 -11.26
C ASP A 87 -0.02 -0.61 -10.08
N GLU A 88 1.08 -1.16 -9.59
CA GLU A 88 1.00 -2.22 -8.59
C GLU A 88 1.88 -1.95 -7.38
N TRP A 89 1.37 -2.38 -6.22
CA TRP A 89 2.04 -2.33 -4.94
C TRP A 89 2.58 -3.70 -4.54
N PHE A 90 3.82 -3.71 -4.09
CA PHE A 90 4.52 -4.93 -3.69
C PHE A 90 5.11 -4.81 -2.30
N LEU A 91 5.19 -5.95 -1.61
CA LEU A 91 5.93 -6.12 -0.38
C LEU A 91 7.18 -6.97 -0.68
N SER A 92 8.34 -6.49 -0.29
CA SER A 92 9.56 -7.28 -0.38
C SER A 92 9.51 -8.48 0.56
N LYS A 93 9.85 -9.66 0.07
CA LYS A 93 9.95 -10.90 0.86
C LYS A 93 11.23 -10.97 1.71
N ILE A 94 12.16 -10.02 1.52
CA ILE A 94 13.45 -9.99 2.21
C ILE A 94 13.36 -9.16 3.49
N ASP A 95 12.82 -7.95 3.39
CA ASP A 95 12.84 -6.94 4.45
C ASP A 95 11.47 -6.32 4.77
N ASN A 96 10.40 -6.79 4.11
CA ASN A 96 9.04 -6.30 4.27
C ASN A 96 8.85 -4.80 3.96
N ILE A 97 9.65 -4.27 3.04
CA ILE A 97 9.53 -2.89 2.55
C ILE A 97 8.57 -2.83 1.36
N ILE A 98 7.85 -1.72 1.26
CA ILE A 98 6.90 -1.44 0.17
C ILE A 98 7.63 -0.96 -1.08
N PHE A 99 7.23 -1.53 -2.22
CA PHE A 99 7.67 -1.14 -3.55
C PHE A 99 6.47 -0.81 -4.44
N TYR A 100 6.71 0.09 -5.36
CA TYR A 100 5.82 0.49 -6.43
C TYR A 100 6.35 0.01 -7.78
N TYR A 101 5.45 -0.43 -8.66
CA TYR A 101 5.76 -0.75 -10.05
C TYR A 101 4.77 -0.04 -10.98
N ASP A 102 5.30 0.76 -11.89
CA ASP A 102 4.58 1.50 -12.90
C ASP A 102 4.22 0.54 -14.06
N HIS A 103 2.93 0.38 -14.36
CA HIS A 103 2.46 -0.51 -15.42
C HIS A 103 2.94 -0.09 -16.81
N ASP A 104 3.17 1.20 -17.05
CA ASP A 104 3.70 1.72 -18.30
C ASP A 104 5.18 1.34 -18.54
N ALA A 105 5.87 0.87 -17.51
CA ALA A 105 7.24 0.33 -17.65
C ALA A 105 7.28 -0.99 -18.44
N GLY A 106 6.14 -1.59 -18.76
CA GLY A 106 6.03 -2.84 -19.50
C GLY A 106 6.25 -4.09 -18.65
N GLU A 107 7.11 -5.02 -19.12
CA GLU A 107 7.37 -6.26 -18.37
C GLU A 107 8.18 -6.01 -17.09
N TYR A 108 7.89 -6.80 -16.04
CA TYR A 108 8.57 -6.68 -14.76
C TYR A 108 10.09 -6.89 -14.90
N THR A 109 10.82 -5.87 -14.47
CA THR A 109 12.26 -5.93 -14.30
C THR A 109 12.63 -5.46 -12.89
N ARG A 110 13.70 -6.00 -12.30
CA ARG A 110 14.12 -5.57 -10.94
C ARG A 110 14.39 -4.07 -10.84
N ALA A 111 14.91 -3.46 -11.90
CA ALA A 111 15.18 -2.02 -11.95
C ALA A 111 13.92 -1.15 -11.99
N GLY A 112 12.78 -1.70 -12.42
CA GLY A 112 11.49 -1.00 -12.47
C GLY A 112 10.82 -0.83 -11.12
N PHE A 113 11.22 -1.62 -10.11
CA PHE A 113 10.66 -1.52 -8.76
C PHE A 113 11.26 -0.34 -8.00
N LYS A 114 10.40 0.59 -7.59
CA LYS A 114 10.78 1.79 -6.82
C LYS A 114 10.41 1.58 -5.36
N THR A 115 11.37 1.68 -4.46
CA THR A 115 11.15 1.54 -3.02
C THR A 115 10.53 2.80 -2.42
N LEU A 116 9.65 2.63 -1.43
CA LEU A 116 9.20 3.72 -0.56
C LEU A 116 9.96 3.76 0.79
N GLU A 117 10.81 2.77 1.07
CA GLU A 117 11.55 2.64 2.32
C GLU A 117 10.66 2.64 3.58
N ILE A 118 9.46 2.09 3.47
CA ILE A 118 8.48 1.96 4.55
C ILE A 118 7.92 0.54 4.60
N ASN A 119 7.52 0.10 5.80
CA ASN A 119 6.80 -1.16 6.00
C ASN A 119 5.29 -1.00 5.75
N PHE A 120 4.54 -2.11 5.86
CA PHE A 120 3.10 -2.10 5.61
C PHE A 120 2.33 -1.18 6.57
N SER A 121 2.67 -1.16 7.85
CA SER A 121 2.02 -0.28 8.82
C SER A 121 2.22 1.21 8.47
N GLN A 122 3.42 1.58 8.05
CA GLN A 122 3.76 2.93 7.60
C GLN A 122 3.05 3.27 6.27
N PHE A 123 2.89 2.29 5.37
CA PHE A 123 2.13 2.44 4.14
C PHE A 123 0.64 2.75 4.41
N ILE A 124 0.03 2.08 5.38
CA ILE A 124 -1.33 2.42 5.82
C ILE A 124 -1.39 3.82 6.43
N GLN A 125 -0.39 4.25 7.21
CA GLN A 125 -0.33 5.63 7.71
C GLN A 125 -0.31 6.66 6.58
N LEU A 126 0.50 6.41 5.55
CA LEU A 126 0.54 7.25 4.35
C LEU A 126 -0.84 7.30 3.68
N ALA A 127 -1.49 6.16 3.45
CA ALA A 127 -2.82 6.09 2.85
C ALA A 127 -3.86 6.90 3.64
N LEU A 128 -3.85 6.81 4.97
CA LEU A 128 -4.75 7.57 5.83
C LEU A 128 -4.49 9.09 5.78
N LEU A 129 -3.23 9.52 5.65
CA LEU A 129 -2.90 10.95 5.46
C LEU A 129 -3.37 11.45 4.08
N CYS A 130 -3.17 10.65 3.03
CA CYS A 130 -3.68 10.97 1.69
C CYS A 130 -5.21 11.05 1.68
N GLN A 131 -5.91 10.13 2.34
CA GLN A 131 -7.36 10.17 2.49
C GLN A 131 -7.84 11.47 3.17
N ASP A 132 -7.15 11.92 4.22
CA ASP A 132 -7.47 13.22 4.84
C ASP A 132 -7.29 14.39 3.88
N LEU A 133 -6.26 14.34 3.03
CA LEU A 133 -6.01 15.37 2.03
C LEU A 133 -7.09 15.37 0.95
N GLU A 134 -7.46 14.20 0.43
CA GLU A 134 -8.53 14.05 -0.56
C GLU A 134 -9.85 14.63 -0.03
N HIS A 135 -10.23 14.32 1.21
CA HIS A 135 -11.43 14.90 1.83
C HIS A 135 -11.39 16.44 1.86
N LEU A 136 -10.23 17.05 2.13
CA LEU A 136 -10.11 18.53 2.10
C LEU A 136 -10.25 19.10 0.68
N LEU A 137 -9.72 18.38 -0.33
CA LEU A 137 -9.84 18.78 -1.73
C LEU A 137 -11.30 18.68 -2.21
N ASP A 138 -12.01 17.60 -1.83
CA ASP A 138 -13.42 17.39 -2.18
C ASP A 138 -14.36 18.42 -1.57
N GLU A 139 -14.00 18.99 -0.41
CA GLU A 139 -14.72 20.13 0.18
C GLU A 139 -14.57 21.45 -0.60
N GLY A 140 -13.85 21.43 -1.73
CA GLY A 140 -13.63 22.61 -2.59
C GLY A 140 -12.71 23.66 -1.97
N ARG A 141 -11.99 23.32 -0.92
CA ARG A 141 -11.01 24.18 -0.27
C ARG A 141 -9.71 24.14 -1.07
N GLY A 142 -9.34 25.26 -1.67
CA GLY A 142 -8.00 25.39 -2.24
C GLY A 142 -6.94 25.11 -1.15
N LEU A 143 -5.89 24.36 -1.49
CA LEU A 143 -4.81 24.09 -0.55
C LEU A 143 -3.93 25.33 -0.39
N ALA A 144 -4.06 26.01 0.73
CA ALA A 144 -3.12 27.06 1.12
C ALA A 144 -1.73 26.45 1.39
N ASP A 145 -0.68 27.24 1.21
CA ASP A 145 0.71 26.74 1.30
C ASP A 145 1.08 26.22 2.69
N ASP A 146 0.48 26.76 3.74
CA ASP A 146 0.63 26.25 5.11
C ASP A 146 0.05 24.83 5.25
N ILE A 147 -1.10 24.56 4.62
CA ILE A 147 -1.73 23.21 4.60
C ILE A 147 -0.85 22.21 3.84
N LYS A 148 -0.31 22.60 2.67
CA LYS A 148 0.62 21.78 1.90
C LYS A 148 1.86 21.46 2.73
N ASN A 149 2.45 22.45 3.38
CA ASN A 149 3.62 22.24 4.23
C ASN A 149 3.35 21.30 5.42
N ILE A 150 2.19 21.43 6.09
CA ILE A 150 1.79 20.51 7.16
C ILE A 150 1.63 19.10 6.63
N PHE A 151 1.02 18.90 5.46
CA PHE A 151 0.88 17.59 4.83
C PHE A 151 2.24 16.97 4.51
N VAL A 152 3.12 17.69 3.81
CA VAL A 152 4.49 17.25 3.47
C VAL A 152 5.26 16.83 4.72
N ASN A 153 5.23 17.66 5.77
CA ASN A 153 5.89 17.36 7.03
C ASN A 153 5.31 16.12 7.72
N SER A 154 3.99 15.95 7.67
CA SER A 154 3.32 14.77 8.24
C SER A 154 3.69 13.48 7.50
N VAL A 155 3.73 13.51 6.17
CA VAL A 155 4.18 12.38 5.34
C VAL A 155 5.66 12.06 5.63
N ASN A 156 6.52 13.08 5.64
CA ASN A 156 7.95 12.90 5.90
C ASN A 156 8.27 12.52 7.36
N SER A 157 7.31 12.65 8.29
CA SER A 157 7.45 12.11 9.65
C SER A 157 7.28 10.59 9.73
N ILE A 158 6.67 9.96 8.73
CA ILE A 158 6.59 8.48 8.60
C ILE A 158 7.95 7.90 8.23
N SER A 159 8.57 8.47 7.20
CA SER A 159 9.93 8.15 6.73
C SER A 159 10.52 9.38 6.04
N CYS A 160 11.82 9.58 6.20
CA CYS A 160 12.53 10.70 5.59
C CYS A 160 12.32 10.71 4.07
N ASN A 161 11.97 11.88 3.52
CA ASN A 161 11.76 12.09 2.08
C ASN A 161 10.62 11.25 1.44
N LEU A 162 9.72 10.68 2.23
CA LEU A 162 8.62 9.83 1.73
C LEU A 162 7.70 10.57 0.76
N PHE A 163 7.43 11.86 1.01
CA PHE A 163 6.62 12.67 0.10
C PHE A 163 7.19 12.72 -1.32
N ASN A 164 8.51 12.78 -1.46
CA ASN A 164 9.16 12.76 -2.77
C ASN A 164 9.22 11.34 -3.38
N ALA A 165 9.36 10.32 -2.55
CA ALA A 165 9.39 8.94 -2.98
C ALA A 165 8.02 8.42 -3.43
N TYR A 166 6.93 8.94 -2.86
CA TYR A 166 5.56 8.58 -3.24
C TYR A 166 5.27 9.02 -4.67
N PRO A 167 4.80 8.11 -5.57
CA PRO A 167 4.71 8.39 -7.01
C PRO A 167 3.62 9.41 -7.36
N PHE A 168 2.56 9.50 -6.56
CA PHE A 168 1.42 10.36 -6.83
C PHE A 168 1.54 11.72 -6.13
N LYS A 169 1.31 12.79 -6.87
CA LYS A 169 1.42 14.17 -6.37
C LYS A 169 0.06 14.84 -6.41
N TYR A 170 -0.30 15.46 -5.30
CA TYR A 170 -1.55 16.22 -5.14
C TYR A 170 -1.41 17.69 -5.47
N PHE A 171 -0.17 18.19 -5.53
CA PHE A 171 0.16 19.59 -5.82
C PHE A 171 1.63 19.75 -6.20
#